data_10432d4eb8e079dbb0c2eb537f5c3cd2
#
_entry.id   10432d4eb8e079dbb0c2eb537f5c3cd2
#
_cell.length_a   1.000
_cell.length_b   1.000
_cell.length_c   1.000
_cell.angle_alpha   90.00
_cell.angle_beta   90.00
_cell.angle_gamma   90.00
#
_symmetry.space_group_name_H-M   'P 1'
#
loop_
_entity.id
_entity.type
_entity.pdbx_description
1 polymer ?
#
loop_
_entity_poly.entity_id
_entity_poly.type
_entity_poly.pdbx_seq_one_letter_code
_entity_poly.pdbx_strand_id
1 'polypeptide(L)'
;MQLKREGMAMANFSVFTSESVSEGHPDKMADQISDAIVDAMLEQDSESRVACETLIKTGIVVVAGETRSTANIDVEKIVRKVITEIGYTDLSTGFDLESCAIMNALGMQSTDIAMGVDESDGHEQGAGDQGLMFGYATNETDVLMPAPITYAHRLVEKQAEVRRNSLDFLRPDAKSQLTFRYENGVPVAIDAVVLSTQHSPEVTQNDLHEAVMEEIIKPTLPGNWMTPDTQVYINPTGQFVIGGPRGDCGLTGRKIIVDTYGGMARHGGGAFSGKDPSKVDRSAAYASRYVAKNIVAAGLAARCEIQISYAIGVAEPTSISV
;
A
#
# COMPACT_ATOMS: atom_id res chain seq x y z
N MET A 1 9.79 3.75 55.00
CA MET A 1 9.81 4.68 53.88
C MET A 1 8.63 4.35 52.99
N GLN A 2 7.48 5.02 53.21
CA GLN A 2 6.25 4.82 52.43
C GLN A 2 6.37 5.63 51.16
N LEU A 3 6.45 4.93 50.00
CA LEU A 3 6.28 5.54 48.68
C LEU A 3 4.82 5.97 48.55
N LYS A 4 4.55 7.27 48.57
CA LYS A 4 3.29 7.84 48.12
C LYS A 4 3.11 7.47 46.66
N ARG A 5 2.14 6.63 46.35
CA ARG A 5 1.58 6.51 45.03
C ARG A 5 0.76 7.78 44.77
N GLU A 6 1.37 8.77 44.15
CA GLU A 6 0.62 9.83 43.50
C GLU A 6 -0.14 9.14 42.36
N GLY A 7 -1.46 9.22 42.41
CA GLY A 7 -2.32 8.68 41.35
C GLY A 7 -2.01 9.41 40.06
N MET A 8 -1.34 8.73 39.13
CA MET A 8 -1.35 9.16 37.73
C MET A 8 -2.81 9.17 37.30
N ALA A 9 -3.37 10.35 37.05
CA ALA A 9 -4.61 10.48 36.33
C ALA A 9 -4.40 9.74 35.01
N MET A 10 -5.18 8.69 34.73
CA MET A 10 -5.15 8.03 33.44
C MET A 10 -5.55 9.09 32.41
N ALA A 11 -4.66 9.35 31.46
CA ALA A 11 -4.98 10.23 30.35
C ALA A 11 -6.20 9.65 29.61
N ASN A 12 -7.26 10.45 29.46
CA ASN A 12 -8.51 10.05 28.80
C ASN A 12 -8.36 10.01 27.27
N PHE A 13 -7.18 9.69 26.76
CA PHE A 13 -6.92 9.59 25.33
C PHE A 13 -6.16 8.30 24.99
N SER A 14 -6.28 7.86 23.76
CA SER A 14 -5.45 6.82 23.14
C SER A 14 -4.68 7.39 21.98
N VAL A 15 -3.60 6.72 21.59
CA VAL A 15 -2.84 7.07 20.38
C VAL A 15 -2.87 5.91 19.40
N PHE A 16 -2.87 6.25 18.12
CA PHE A 16 -2.81 5.26 17.03
C PHE A 16 -1.89 5.74 15.93
N THR A 17 -1.05 4.84 15.42
CA THR A 17 -0.03 5.15 14.42
C THR A 17 -0.25 4.31 13.18
N SER A 18 -0.20 4.96 12.01
CA SER A 18 -0.12 4.28 10.70
C SER A 18 1.04 4.83 9.89
N GLU A 19 1.55 4.01 9.00
CA GLU A 19 2.60 4.38 8.05
C GLU A 19 2.14 4.17 6.61
N SER A 20 2.79 4.86 5.68
CA SER A 20 2.67 4.65 4.25
C SER A 20 4.02 4.79 3.56
N VAL A 21 4.09 4.33 2.32
CA VAL A 21 5.29 4.42 1.49
C VAL A 21 4.93 4.95 0.12
N SER A 22 5.89 5.64 -0.52
CA SER A 22 5.72 6.22 -1.85
C SER A 22 5.72 5.16 -2.96
N GLU A 23 5.34 5.59 -4.16
CA GLU A 23 5.40 4.79 -5.39
C GLU A 23 6.79 4.23 -5.70
N GLY A 24 7.85 4.93 -5.27
CA GLY A 24 9.25 4.55 -5.47
C GLY A 24 9.84 3.67 -4.37
N HIS A 25 9.06 3.32 -3.35
CA HIS A 25 9.49 2.32 -2.36
C HIS A 25 9.63 0.95 -3.03
N PRO A 26 10.70 0.16 -2.78
CA PRO A 26 10.94 -1.10 -3.49
C PRO A 26 9.76 -2.08 -3.48
N ASP A 27 9.07 -2.27 -2.35
CA ASP A 27 7.91 -3.14 -2.28
C ASP A 27 6.75 -2.61 -3.15
N LYS A 28 6.53 -1.29 -3.19
CA LYS A 28 5.47 -0.70 -4.04
C LYS A 28 5.84 -0.67 -5.52
N MET A 29 7.12 -0.64 -5.85
CA MET A 29 7.57 -0.88 -7.22
C MET A 29 7.24 -2.31 -7.66
N ALA A 30 7.49 -3.31 -6.80
CA ALA A 30 7.14 -4.70 -7.06
C ALA A 30 5.62 -4.89 -7.23
N ASP A 31 4.81 -4.27 -6.38
CA ASP A 31 3.35 -4.27 -6.49
C ASP A 31 2.88 -3.69 -7.82
N GLN A 32 3.39 -2.52 -8.21
CA GLN A 32 3.03 -1.84 -9.47
C GLN A 32 3.44 -2.67 -10.70
N ILE A 33 4.61 -3.31 -10.68
CA ILE A 33 5.04 -4.18 -11.78
C ILE A 33 4.11 -5.38 -11.91
N SER A 34 3.78 -6.04 -10.80
CA SER A 34 2.87 -7.19 -10.78
C SER A 34 1.47 -6.82 -11.28
N ASP A 35 0.93 -5.68 -10.85
CA ASP A 35 -0.38 -5.19 -11.31
C ASP A 35 -0.35 -4.77 -12.79
N ALA A 36 0.71 -4.14 -13.28
CA ALA A 36 0.85 -3.79 -14.70
C ALA A 36 0.87 -5.03 -15.61
N ILE A 37 1.38 -6.15 -15.13
CA ILE A 37 1.33 -7.43 -15.85
C ILE A 37 -0.09 -7.99 -15.85
N VAL A 38 -0.81 -7.94 -14.74
CA VAL A 38 -2.23 -8.34 -14.66
C VAL A 38 -3.06 -7.49 -15.63
N ASP A 39 -2.89 -6.17 -15.59
CA ASP A 39 -3.62 -5.24 -16.44
C ASP A 39 -3.38 -5.52 -17.93
N ALA A 40 -2.10 -5.72 -18.33
CA ALA A 40 -1.75 -6.01 -19.72
C ALA A 40 -2.31 -7.36 -20.23
N MET A 41 -2.49 -8.34 -19.34
CA MET A 41 -3.14 -9.61 -19.69
C MET A 41 -4.65 -9.44 -19.80
N LEU A 42 -5.29 -8.79 -18.82
CA LEU A 42 -6.74 -8.57 -18.81
C LEU A 42 -7.22 -7.65 -19.96
N GLU A 43 -6.39 -6.71 -20.40
CA GLU A 43 -6.68 -5.84 -21.54
C GLU A 43 -6.85 -6.66 -22.84
N GLN A 44 -6.09 -7.75 -23.03
CA GLN A 44 -6.13 -8.60 -24.20
C GLN A 44 -7.06 -9.82 -24.05
N ASP A 45 -7.23 -10.30 -22.82
CA ASP A 45 -8.04 -11.48 -22.50
C ASP A 45 -8.67 -11.30 -21.12
N SER A 46 -9.96 -10.93 -21.09
CA SER A 46 -10.72 -10.69 -19.84
C SER A 46 -10.85 -11.94 -18.96
N GLU A 47 -10.65 -13.14 -19.53
CA GLU A 47 -10.71 -14.41 -18.81
C GLU A 47 -9.35 -14.86 -18.25
N SER A 48 -8.33 -14.00 -18.36
CA SER A 48 -7.00 -14.30 -17.83
C SER A 48 -7.05 -14.67 -16.35
N ARG A 49 -6.30 -15.71 -15.99
CA ARG A 49 -6.01 -16.08 -14.60
C ARG A 49 -4.54 -15.78 -14.34
N VAL A 50 -4.29 -14.93 -13.35
CA VAL A 50 -2.95 -14.39 -13.09
C VAL A 50 -2.68 -14.39 -11.59
N ALA A 51 -1.55 -14.98 -11.22
CA ALA A 51 -0.91 -14.81 -9.93
C ALA A 51 0.55 -14.45 -10.21
N CYS A 52 0.86 -13.15 -10.16
CA CYS A 52 2.15 -12.60 -10.56
C CYS A 52 2.84 -11.95 -9.37
N GLU A 53 4.03 -12.39 -9.04
CA GLU A 53 4.88 -11.85 -7.99
C GLU A 53 6.16 -11.29 -8.57
N THR A 54 6.64 -10.20 -8.01
CA THR A 54 7.86 -9.51 -8.43
C THR A 54 8.82 -9.37 -7.27
N LEU A 55 10.09 -9.68 -7.51
CA LEU A 55 11.21 -9.28 -6.67
C LEU A 55 12.02 -8.23 -7.42
N ILE A 56 12.35 -7.13 -6.76
CA ILE A 56 13.20 -6.08 -7.32
C ILE A 56 14.36 -5.76 -6.37
N LYS A 57 15.57 -5.72 -6.90
CA LYS A 57 16.81 -5.32 -6.21
C LYS A 57 17.75 -4.67 -7.20
N THR A 58 18.81 -4.03 -6.71
CA THR A 58 19.83 -3.41 -7.56
C THR A 58 20.24 -4.32 -8.73
N GLY A 59 19.98 -3.84 -9.96
CA GLY A 59 20.38 -4.52 -11.19
C GLY A 59 19.58 -5.76 -11.57
N ILE A 60 18.50 -6.10 -10.86
CA ILE A 60 17.67 -7.27 -11.18
C ILE A 60 16.20 -7.05 -10.84
N VAL A 61 15.33 -7.49 -11.74
CA VAL A 61 13.89 -7.72 -11.51
C VAL A 61 13.59 -9.17 -11.87
N VAL A 62 12.93 -9.87 -10.97
CA VAL A 62 12.43 -11.23 -11.22
C VAL A 62 10.92 -11.18 -11.16
N VAL A 63 10.26 -11.57 -12.23
CA VAL A 63 8.81 -11.75 -12.31
C VAL A 63 8.55 -13.24 -12.33
N ALA A 64 7.77 -13.74 -11.39
CA ALA A 64 7.48 -15.17 -11.24
C ALA A 64 5.99 -15.37 -10.91
N GLY A 65 5.49 -16.56 -11.15
CA GLY A 65 4.10 -16.91 -10.84
C GLY A 65 3.46 -17.75 -11.92
N GLU A 66 2.15 -17.86 -11.87
CA GLU A 66 1.37 -18.69 -12.76
C GLU A 66 0.33 -17.87 -13.53
N THR A 67 0.19 -18.19 -14.80
CA THR A 67 -0.80 -17.53 -15.67
C THR A 67 -1.53 -18.55 -16.54
N ARG A 68 -2.79 -18.24 -16.85
CA ARG A 68 -3.56 -18.88 -17.89
C ARG A 68 -4.27 -17.79 -18.68
N SER A 69 -3.80 -17.53 -19.87
CA SER A 69 -4.27 -16.44 -20.73
C SER A 69 -3.94 -16.72 -22.19
N THR A 70 -4.72 -16.15 -23.09
CA THR A 70 -4.41 -16.07 -24.52
C THR A 70 -3.63 -14.80 -24.87
N ALA A 71 -3.44 -13.89 -23.91
CA ALA A 71 -2.70 -12.65 -24.07
C ALA A 71 -1.23 -12.91 -24.40
N ASN A 72 -0.69 -12.09 -25.31
CA ASN A 72 0.73 -12.08 -25.64
C ASN A 72 1.34 -10.74 -25.21
N ILE A 73 2.02 -10.73 -24.07
CA ILE A 73 2.59 -9.54 -23.47
C ILE A 73 4.12 -9.56 -23.50
N ASP A 74 4.71 -8.38 -23.59
CA ASP A 74 6.15 -8.16 -23.46
C ASP A 74 6.45 -7.74 -22.00
N VAL A 75 6.80 -8.71 -21.16
CA VAL A 75 7.08 -8.50 -19.72
C VAL A 75 8.23 -7.51 -19.52
N GLU A 76 9.29 -7.58 -20.34
CA GLU A 76 10.43 -6.67 -20.22
C GLU A 76 10.00 -5.22 -20.48
N LYS A 77 9.24 -5.00 -21.54
CA LYS A 77 8.73 -3.67 -21.88
C LYS A 77 7.82 -3.10 -20.78
N ILE A 78 6.95 -3.93 -20.19
CA ILE A 78 6.06 -3.53 -19.08
C ILE A 78 6.88 -3.13 -17.86
N VAL A 79 7.82 -3.95 -17.43
CA VAL A 79 8.69 -3.67 -16.28
C VAL A 79 9.45 -2.35 -16.46
N ARG A 80 10.10 -2.16 -17.62
CA ARG A 80 10.85 -0.93 -17.90
C ARG A 80 9.96 0.30 -17.92
N LYS A 81 8.76 0.19 -18.48
CA LYS A 81 7.77 1.26 -18.48
C LYS A 81 7.39 1.68 -17.06
N VAL A 82 7.02 0.74 -16.19
CA VAL A 82 6.63 1.02 -14.80
C VAL A 82 7.77 1.70 -14.04
N ILE A 83 9.00 1.19 -14.12
CA ILE A 83 10.16 1.77 -13.44
C ILE A 83 10.43 3.20 -13.92
N THR A 84 10.28 3.47 -15.23
CA THR A 84 10.42 4.80 -15.82
C THR A 84 9.35 5.76 -15.30
N GLU A 85 8.09 5.33 -15.27
CA GLU A 85 6.95 6.13 -14.80
C GLU A 85 7.07 6.49 -13.32
N ILE A 86 7.63 5.60 -12.50
CA ILE A 86 7.95 5.88 -11.09
C ILE A 86 9.04 6.96 -10.97
N GLY A 87 9.97 7.03 -11.93
CA GLY A 87 11.02 8.06 -11.97
C GLY A 87 12.43 7.56 -11.68
N TYR A 88 12.68 6.25 -11.77
CA TYR A 88 14.02 5.68 -11.76
C TYR A 88 14.57 5.66 -13.20
N THR A 89 15.04 6.82 -13.66
CA THR A 89 15.40 7.03 -15.08
C THR A 89 16.90 7.10 -15.30
N ASP A 90 17.71 7.21 -14.26
CA ASP A 90 19.15 7.34 -14.37
C ASP A 90 19.91 6.80 -13.15
N LEU A 91 21.23 6.66 -13.28
CA LEU A 91 22.12 6.17 -12.23
C LEU A 91 22.15 7.02 -10.96
N SER A 92 21.80 8.32 -11.05
CA SER A 92 21.79 9.21 -9.87
C SER A 92 20.74 8.84 -8.87
N THR A 93 19.64 8.20 -9.33
CA THR A 93 18.58 7.67 -8.47
C THR A 93 18.98 6.36 -7.79
N GLY A 94 20.09 5.75 -8.24
CA GLY A 94 20.62 4.51 -7.67
C GLY A 94 20.08 3.23 -8.29
N PHE A 95 19.28 3.34 -9.36
CA PHE A 95 18.77 2.19 -10.11
C PHE A 95 18.95 2.44 -11.61
N ASP A 96 19.78 1.63 -12.26
CA ASP A 96 20.01 1.71 -13.71
C ASP A 96 19.01 0.81 -14.45
N LEU A 97 18.04 1.45 -15.05
CA LEU A 97 17.00 0.77 -15.82
C LEU A 97 17.57 0.08 -17.07
N GLU A 98 18.55 0.68 -17.75
CA GLU A 98 19.08 0.14 -19.00
C GLU A 98 19.87 -1.16 -18.80
N SER A 99 20.68 -1.22 -17.73
CA SER A 99 21.50 -2.39 -17.40
C SER A 99 20.80 -3.40 -16.48
N CYS A 100 19.59 -3.10 -16.02
CA CYS A 100 18.84 -4.00 -15.15
C CYS A 100 18.46 -5.29 -15.88
N ALA A 101 18.85 -6.43 -15.32
CA ALA A 101 18.40 -7.73 -15.78
C ALA A 101 16.94 -7.98 -15.40
N ILE A 102 16.13 -8.41 -16.37
CA ILE A 102 14.75 -8.79 -16.14
C ILE A 102 14.62 -10.29 -16.42
N MET A 103 14.26 -11.02 -15.36
CA MET A 103 14.03 -12.45 -15.43
C MET A 103 12.53 -12.74 -15.42
N ASN A 104 12.05 -13.39 -16.47
CA ASN A 104 10.67 -13.84 -16.57
C ASN A 104 10.60 -15.34 -16.24
N ALA A 105 9.93 -15.69 -15.14
CA ALA A 105 9.66 -17.03 -14.67
C ALA A 105 8.14 -17.25 -14.48
N LEU A 106 7.31 -16.58 -15.29
CA LEU A 106 5.88 -16.87 -15.37
C LEU A 106 5.67 -18.24 -16.04
N GLY A 107 4.96 -19.13 -15.36
CA GLY A 107 4.61 -20.46 -15.82
C GLY A 107 3.12 -20.60 -16.11
N MET A 108 2.70 -21.76 -16.58
CA MET A 108 1.30 -22.11 -16.75
C MET A 108 0.66 -22.51 -15.41
N GLN A 109 -0.57 -22.07 -15.18
CA GLN A 109 -1.35 -22.48 -14.00
C GLN A 109 -1.55 -24.01 -13.99
N SER A 110 -1.50 -24.60 -12.79
CA SER A 110 -1.80 -26.01 -12.58
C SER A 110 -3.22 -26.38 -13.04
N THR A 111 -3.33 -27.50 -13.77
CA THR A 111 -4.61 -28.05 -14.20
C THR A 111 -5.48 -28.53 -13.03
N ASP A 112 -4.85 -28.95 -11.92
CA ASP A 112 -5.58 -29.44 -10.73
C ASP A 112 -6.33 -28.29 -10.04
N ILE A 113 -5.71 -27.10 -9.98
CA ILE A 113 -6.35 -25.89 -9.44
C ILE A 113 -7.49 -25.46 -10.36
N ALA A 114 -7.27 -25.46 -11.67
CA ALA A 114 -8.26 -25.05 -12.65
C ALA A 114 -9.56 -25.89 -12.58
N MET A 115 -9.45 -27.19 -12.40
CA MET A 115 -10.61 -28.09 -12.31
C MET A 115 -11.54 -27.80 -11.12
N GLY A 116 -11.02 -27.28 -10.02
CA GLY A 116 -11.79 -26.97 -8.81
C GLY A 116 -12.38 -25.56 -8.77
N VAL A 117 -11.87 -24.66 -9.61
CA VAL A 117 -12.19 -23.22 -9.55
C VAL A 117 -13.02 -22.76 -10.74
N ASP A 118 -12.84 -23.38 -11.93
CA ASP A 118 -13.47 -22.92 -13.15
C ASP A 118 -14.95 -23.28 -13.23
N GLU A 119 -15.70 -22.39 -13.90
CA GLU A 119 -17.09 -22.65 -14.27
C GLU A 119 -17.17 -23.83 -15.28
N SER A 120 -18.08 -24.76 -15.01
CA SER A 120 -18.38 -25.87 -15.91
C SER A 120 -19.87 -26.23 -15.81
N ASP A 121 -20.35 -27.14 -16.70
CA ASP A 121 -21.75 -27.58 -16.69
C ASP A 121 -22.19 -28.07 -15.30
N GLY A 122 -23.00 -27.24 -14.61
CA GLY A 122 -23.52 -27.51 -13.28
C GLY A 122 -22.61 -27.11 -12.11
N HIS A 123 -21.50 -26.43 -12.36
CA HIS A 123 -20.59 -25.89 -11.35
C HIS A 123 -20.33 -24.41 -11.58
N GLU A 124 -20.78 -23.55 -10.65
CA GLU A 124 -20.45 -22.12 -10.66
C GLU A 124 -18.96 -21.92 -10.35
N GLN A 125 -18.37 -20.82 -10.85
CA GLN A 125 -16.99 -20.47 -10.54
C GLN A 125 -16.79 -20.41 -9.02
N GLY A 126 -15.90 -21.25 -8.49
CA GLY A 126 -15.55 -21.29 -7.07
C GLY A 126 -14.46 -20.27 -6.70
N ALA A 127 -14.27 -20.07 -5.41
CA ALA A 127 -13.17 -19.25 -4.90
C ALA A 127 -11.81 -19.83 -5.31
N GLY A 128 -10.90 -18.96 -5.79
CA GLY A 128 -9.57 -19.38 -6.24
C GLY A 128 -8.64 -19.85 -5.13
N ASP A 129 -8.99 -19.61 -3.87
CA ASP A 129 -8.28 -20.07 -2.68
C ASP A 129 -9.21 -20.12 -1.47
N GLN A 130 -8.76 -20.76 -0.40
CA GLN A 130 -9.31 -20.61 0.93
C GLN A 130 -8.74 -19.33 1.59
N GLY A 131 -9.48 -18.73 2.54
CA GLY A 131 -8.96 -17.60 3.28
C GLY A 131 -10.03 -16.80 3.99
N LEU A 132 -9.59 -15.74 4.66
CA LEU A 132 -10.46 -14.76 5.29
C LEU A 132 -10.01 -13.35 4.89
N MET A 133 -10.96 -12.47 4.60
CA MET A 133 -10.73 -11.11 4.13
C MET A 133 -11.55 -10.15 4.99
N PHE A 134 -11.07 -8.90 5.06
CA PHE A 134 -11.72 -7.85 5.82
C PHE A 134 -12.01 -6.64 4.96
N GLY A 135 -13.20 -6.06 5.14
CA GLY A 135 -13.54 -4.72 4.70
C GLY A 135 -13.78 -3.82 5.91
N TYR A 136 -13.37 -2.56 5.81
CA TYR A 136 -13.55 -1.58 6.89
C TYR A 136 -13.91 -0.22 6.33
N ALA A 137 -14.67 0.55 7.08
CA ALA A 137 -14.94 1.97 6.85
C ALA A 137 -15.15 2.69 8.17
N THR A 138 -14.83 3.98 8.20
CA THR A 138 -15.07 4.89 9.33
C THR A 138 -15.35 6.29 8.80
N ASN A 139 -16.12 7.07 9.54
CA ASN A 139 -16.46 8.45 9.18
C ASN A 139 -15.39 9.48 9.61
N GLU A 140 -14.17 9.04 9.89
CA GLU A 140 -13.07 9.91 10.33
C GLU A 140 -12.57 10.86 9.24
N THR A 141 -12.70 10.48 7.97
CA THR A 141 -12.25 11.26 6.81
C THR A 141 -13.30 11.30 5.71
N ASP A 142 -13.10 12.20 4.77
CA ASP A 142 -13.96 12.39 3.57
C ASP A 142 -14.02 11.15 2.67
N VAL A 143 -12.97 10.31 2.70
CA VAL A 143 -12.90 9.05 1.94
C VAL A 143 -13.40 7.84 2.72
N LEU A 144 -13.92 8.05 3.93
CA LEU A 144 -14.42 7.00 4.83
C LEU A 144 -13.37 5.95 5.21
N MET A 145 -12.14 6.44 5.41
CA MET A 145 -10.97 5.68 5.85
C MET A 145 -10.45 6.21 7.19
N PRO A 146 -9.69 5.42 7.97
CA PRO A 146 -9.03 5.89 9.18
C PRO A 146 -8.10 7.07 8.91
N ALA A 147 -8.14 8.08 9.77
CA ALA A 147 -7.34 9.29 9.60
C ALA A 147 -5.82 9.03 9.54
N PRO A 148 -5.20 8.18 10.39
CA PRO A 148 -3.76 7.99 10.35
C PRO A 148 -3.24 7.47 9.02
N ILE A 149 -3.85 6.43 8.45
CA ILE A 149 -3.42 5.88 7.15
C ILE A 149 -3.75 6.83 6.00
N THR A 150 -4.91 7.49 6.02
CA THR A 150 -5.31 8.43 4.97
C THR A 150 -4.30 9.56 4.83
N TYR A 151 -3.92 10.17 5.94
CA TYR A 151 -2.96 11.28 5.89
C TYR A 151 -1.52 10.80 5.69
N ALA A 152 -1.18 9.59 6.11
CA ALA A 152 0.10 8.98 5.74
C ALA A 152 0.20 8.79 4.20
N HIS A 153 -0.86 8.33 3.55
CA HIS A 153 -0.92 8.26 2.08
C HIS A 153 -0.79 9.65 1.44
N ARG A 154 -1.58 10.62 1.88
CA ARG A 154 -1.55 11.99 1.35
C ARG A 154 -0.17 12.64 1.43
N LEU A 155 0.62 12.35 2.48
CA LEU A 155 2.00 12.85 2.59
C LEU A 155 2.91 12.29 1.50
N VAL A 156 2.88 10.99 1.22
CA VAL A 156 3.71 10.39 0.18
C VAL A 156 3.20 10.68 -1.23
N GLU A 157 1.90 10.84 -1.41
CA GLU A 157 1.29 11.34 -2.66
C GLU A 157 1.77 12.78 -2.95
N LYS A 158 1.74 13.65 -1.94
CA LYS A 158 2.24 15.04 -2.06
C LYS A 158 3.73 15.08 -2.32
N GLN A 159 4.51 14.20 -1.70
CA GLN A 159 5.94 14.05 -1.99
C GLN A 159 6.17 13.70 -3.46
N ALA A 160 5.43 12.75 -4.01
CA ALA A 160 5.54 12.38 -5.42
C ALA A 160 5.11 13.51 -6.37
N GLU A 161 4.06 14.27 -6.01
CA GLU A 161 3.62 15.45 -6.76
C GLU A 161 4.71 16.54 -6.82
N VAL A 162 5.23 16.96 -5.66
CA VAL A 162 6.23 18.04 -5.63
C VAL A 162 7.59 17.61 -6.23
N ARG A 163 7.94 16.34 -6.08
CA ARG A 163 9.13 15.76 -6.74
C ARG A 163 9.05 15.90 -8.27
N ARG A 164 7.88 15.69 -8.84
CA ARG A 164 7.69 15.79 -10.30
C ARG A 164 7.59 17.22 -10.81
N ASN A 165 7.15 18.17 -9.97
CA ASN A 165 6.75 19.49 -10.43
C ASN A 165 7.65 20.64 -9.95
N SER A 166 8.25 20.55 -8.74
CA SER A 166 8.90 21.72 -8.11
C SER A 166 10.18 21.43 -7.34
N LEU A 167 10.35 20.24 -6.78
CA LEU A 167 11.49 19.89 -5.95
C LEU A 167 12.36 18.80 -6.62
N ASP A 168 13.15 19.18 -7.60
CA ASP A 168 13.96 18.31 -8.45
C ASP A 168 15.08 17.55 -7.70
N PHE A 169 15.43 17.99 -6.48
CA PHE A 169 16.34 17.27 -5.60
C PHE A 169 15.69 16.08 -4.88
N LEU A 170 14.35 15.95 -4.85
CA LEU A 170 13.69 14.78 -4.30
C LEU A 170 13.82 13.58 -5.23
N ARG A 171 13.83 12.39 -4.64
CA ARG A 171 13.92 11.10 -5.34
C ARG A 171 12.69 10.25 -5.04
N PRO A 172 12.46 9.15 -5.79
CA PRO A 172 11.18 8.43 -5.73
C PRO A 172 10.86 7.74 -4.41
N ASP A 173 11.85 7.29 -3.64
CA ASP A 173 11.63 6.53 -2.40
C ASP A 173 11.31 7.46 -1.22
N ALA A 174 10.21 7.17 -0.55
CA ALA A 174 9.81 7.88 0.67
C ALA A 174 8.94 7.02 1.57
N LYS A 175 8.93 7.35 2.87
CA LYS A 175 8.08 6.75 3.90
C LYS A 175 7.48 7.84 4.77
N SER A 176 6.22 7.71 5.10
CA SER A 176 5.52 8.57 6.06
C SER A 176 4.98 7.75 7.22
N GLN A 177 4.89 8.36 8.39
CA GLN A 177 4.23 7.78 9.56
C GLN A 177 3.55 8.89 10.34
N LEU A 178 2.32 8.65 10.77
CA LEU A 178 1.54 9.59 11.56
C LEU A 178 0.99 8.93 12.82
N THR A 179 1.19 9.59 13.95
CA THR A 179 0.60 9.23 15.23
C THR A 179 -0.50 10.22 15.57
N PHE A 180 -1.72 9.73 15.64
CA PHE A 180 -2.89 10.50 16.01
C PHE A 180 -3.28 10.26 17.47
N ARG A 181 -3.72 11.33 18.12
CA ARG A 181 -4.39 11.27 19.41
C ARG A 181 -5.90 11.15 19.21
N TYR A 182 -6.51 10.24 19.94
CA TYR A 182 -7.94 9.99 19.91
C TYR A 182 -8.56 10.27 21.28
N GLU A 183 -9.66 11.00 21.31
CA GLU A 183 -10.50 11.19 22.48
C GLU A 183 -11.90 10.65 22.17
N ASN A 184 -12.42 9.77 23.03
CA ASN A 184 -13.73 9.12 22.82
C ASN A 184 -13.87 8.45 21.43
N GLY A 185 -12.77 7.92 20.88
CA GLY A 185 -12.76 7.25 19.56
C GLY A 185 -12.76 8.19 18.35
N VAL A 186 -12.55 9.49 18.55
CA VAL A 186 -12.46 10.50 17.49
C VAL A 186 -11.04 11.07 17.44
N PRO A 187 -10.42 11.21 16.26
CA PRO A 187 -9.10 11.82 16.12
C PRO A 187 -9.18 13.33 16.44
N VAL A 188 -8.32 13.81 17.36
CA VAL A 188 -8.36 15.21 17.84
C VAL A 188 -7.06 15.98 17.61
N ALA A 189 -5.92 15.30 17.49
CA ALA A 189 -4.63 15.91 17.25
C ALA A 189 -3.65 14.93 16.60
N ILE A 190 -2.58 15.47 16.01
CA ILE A 190 -1.42 14.72 15.55
C ILE A 190 -0.31 14.91 16.56
N ASP A 191 0.13 13.81 17.21
CA ASP A 191 1.23 13.82 18.17
C ASP A 191 2.60 13.74 17.50
N ALA A 192 2.71 12.97 16.39
CA ALA A 192 3.96 12.86 15.66
C ALA A 192 3.76 12.70 14.15
N VAL A 193 4.64 13.32 13.40
CA VAL A 193 4.81 13.20 11.95
C VAL A 193 6.23 12.73 11.67
N VAL A 194 6.39 11.63 10.94
CA VAL A 194 7.69 11.19 10.42
C VAL A 194 7.59 11.17 8.90
N LEU A 195 8.50 11.85 8.22
CA LEU A 195 8.65 11.79 6.77
C LEU A 195 10.12 11.58 6.41
N SER A 196 10.42 10.42 5.85
CA SER A 196 11.73 10.11 5.30
C SER A 196 11.61 10.09 3.78
N THR A 197 12.36 10.95 3.10
CA THR A 197 12.34 11.06 1.64
C THR A 197 13.75 11.01 1.07
N GLN A 198 13.93 10.20 0.04
CA GLN A 198 15.17 10.13 -0.71
C GLN A 198 15.42 11.47 -1.44
N HIS A 199 16.68 11.88 -1.47
CA HIS A 199 17.08 13.16 -2.05
C HIS A 199 18.45 13.09 -2.72
N SER A 200 18.77 14.10 -3.54
CA SER A 200 20.09 14.27 -4.11
C SER A 200 21.14 14.65 -3.04
N PRO A 201 22.42 14.30 -3.23
CA PRO A 201 23.44 14.61 -2.24
C PRO A 201 23.77 16.11 -2.13
N GLU A 202 23.34 16.93 -3.09
CA GLU A 202 23.65 18.36 -3.17
C GLU A 202 22.79 19.23 -2.26
N VAL A 203 21.58 18.78 -1.90
CA VAL A 203 20.68 19.55 -1.02
C VAL A 203 21.16 19.52 0.42
N THR A 204 21.17 20.69 1.07
CA THR A 204 21.51 20.76 2.50
C THR A 204 20.35 20.23 3.36
N GLN A 205 20.66 19.77 4.57
CA GLN A 205 19.61 19.30 5.50
C GLN A 205 18.62 20.41 5.87
N ASN A 206 19.08 21.65 5.98
CA ASN A 206 18.22 22.79 6.30
C ASN A 206 17.25 23.08 5.14
N ASP A 207 17.73 23.12 3.91
CA ASP A 207 16.90 23.38 2.73
C ASP A 207 15.91 22.24 2.51
N LEU A 208 16.35 20.98 2.70
CA LEU A 208 15.48 19.81 2.63
C LEU A 208 14.38 19.88 3.69
N HIS A 209 14.74 20.20 4.93
CA HIS A 209 13.80 20.28 6.03
C HIS A 209 12.76 21.38 5.82
N GLU A 210 13.19 22.57 5.39
CA GLU A 210 12.31 23.69 5.09
C GLU A 210 11.35 23.35 3.92
N ALA A 211 11.88 22.82 2.82
CA ALA A 211 11.08 22.47 1.66
C ALA A 211 10.05 21.38 1.98
N VAL A 212 10.43 20.32 2.70
CA VAL A 212 9.50 19.25 3.11
C VAL A 212 8.43 19.81 4.04
N MET A 213 8.78 20.68 4.97
CA MET A 213 7.81 21.30 5.87
C MET A 213 6.80 22.16 5.12
N GLU A 214 7.28 23.05 4.23
CA GLU A 214 6.43 24.05 3.57
C GLU A 214 5.64 23.46 2.38
N GLU A 215 6.24 22.56 1.60
CA GLU A 215 5.65 22.07 0.35
C GLU A 215 4.91 20.73 0.52
N ILE A 216 5.19 19.96 1.58
CA ILE A 216 4.60 18.64 1.78
C ILE A 216 3.75 18.60 3.05
N ILE A 217 4.33 18.87 4.23
CA ILE A 217 3.65 18.62 5.51
C ILE A 217 2.53 19.63 5.76
N LYS A 218 2.82 20.92 5.72
CA LYS A 218 1.83 21.97 5.99
C LYS A 218 0.65 21.99 5.02
N PRO A 219 0.84 21.83 3.70
CA PRO A 219 -0.28 21.79 2.77
C PRO A 219 -1.16 20.54 2.86
N THR A 220 -0.60 19.43 3.40
CA THR A 220 -1.28 18.14 3.44
C THR A 220 -2.05 17.92 4.73
N LEU A 221 -1.46 18.32 5.87
CA LEU A 221 -2.06 18.04 7.17
C LEU A 221 -3.02 19.14 7.62
N PRO A 222 -4.23 18.80 8.11
CA PRO A 222 -5.18 19.80 8.60
C PRO A 222 -4.62 20.60 9.79
N GLY A 223 -4.63 21.92 9.67
CA GLY A 223 -4.06 22.82 10.67
C GLY A 223 -4.71 22.72 12.06
N ASN A 224 -5.96 22.26 12.14
CA ASN A 224 -6.66 22.05 13.41
C ASN A 224 -6.17 20.80 14.18
N TRP A 225 -5.46 19.87 13.53
CA TRP A 225 -4.86 18.70 14.19
C TRP A 225 -3.37 18.89 14.49
N MET A 226 -2.73 19.84 13.81
CA MET A 226 -1.35 20.23 14.13
C MET A 226 -1.34 21.18 15.33
N THR A 227 -0.61 20.83 16.36
CA THR A 227 -0.49 21.63 17.60
C THR A 227 0.96 22.05 17.83
N PRO A 228 1.24 23.02 18.71
CA PRO A 228 2.63 23.35 19.06
C PRO A 228 3.43 22.18 19.66
N ASP A 229 2.74 21.16 20.18
CA ASP A 229 3.35 19.97 20.77
C ASP A 229 3.60 18.85 19.75
N THR A 230 3.09 18.99 18.50
CA THR A 230 3.28 18.00 17.44
C THR A 230 4.77 17.86 17.12
N GLN A 231 5.29 16.64 17.26
CA GLN A 231 6.69 16.34 16.94
C GLN A 231 6.81 16.05 15.43
N VAL A 232 7.75 16.72 14.75
CA VAL A 232 8.01 16.51 13.33
C VAL A 232 9.43 16.00 13.11
N TYR A 233 9.56 14.87 12.45
CA TYR A 233 10.81 14.20 12.15
C TYR A 233 10.97 14.08 10.63
N ILE A 234 11.88 14.85 10.04
CA ILE A 234 12.22 14.82 8.62
C ILE A 234 13.62 14.25 8.47
N ASN A 235 13.74 13.13 7.74
CA ASN A 235 15.01 12.41 7.57
C ASN A 235 15.83 12.34 8.88
N PRO A 236 15.30 11.73 9.96
CA PRO A 236 15.93 11.80 11.29
C PRO A 236 17.32 11.16 11.36
N THR A 237 17.71 10.37 10.37
CA THR A 237 19.07 9.81 10.22
C THR A 237 20.07 10.77 9.57
N GLY A 238 19.63 11.95 9.12
CA GLY A 238 20.42 13.00 8.48
C GLY A 238 20.44 12.90 6.96
N GLN A 239 20.76 11.75 6.38
CA GLN A 239 20.83 11.58 4.93
C GLN A 239 20.00 10.39 4.45
N PHE A 240 19.33 10.57 3.30
CA PHE A 240 18.65 9.51 2.59
C PHE A 240 18.93 9.62 1.09
N VAL A 241 20.20 9.47 0.70
CA VAL A 241 20.64 9.53 -0.69
C VAL A 241 20.53 8.16 -1.35
N ILE A 242 20.89 7.09 -0.63
CA ILE A 242 20.75 5.71 -1.12
C ILE A 242 19.36 5.20 -0.74
N GLY A 243 18.51 5.02 -1.74
CA GLY A 243 17.12 4.53 -1.57
C GLY A 243 16.70 3.64 -2.72
N GLY A 244 15.40 3.33 -2.77
CA GLY A 244 14.84 2.46 -3.77
C GLY A 244 15.46 1.06 -3.77
N PRO A 245 15.46 0.34 -4.91
CA PRO A 245 15.99 -1.02 -5.00
C PRO A 245 17.48 -1.14 -4.67
N ARG A 246 18.23 -0.04 -4.70
CA ARG A 246 19.61 -0.02 -4.24
C ARG A 246 19.71 -0.13 -2.73
N GLY A 247 18.84 0.55 -2.00
CA GLY A 247 18.79 0.55 -0.55
C GLY A 247 18.23 -0.75 0.02
N ASP A 248 17.12 -1.21 -0.50
CA ASP A 248 16.39 -2.37 0.02
C ASP A 248 15.82 -3.25 -1.10
N CYS A 249 15.47 -4.50 -0.76
CA CYS A 249 14.82 -5.43 -1.66
C CYS A 249 13.30 -5.23 -1.61
N GLY A 250 12.67 -5.13 -2.79
CA GLY A 250 11.22 -5.08 -2.92
C GLY A 250 10.62 -6.42 -3.32
N LEU A 251 9.47 -6.73 -2.75
CA LEU A 251 8.66 -7.89 -3.11
C LEU A 251 7.18 -7.52 -3.13
N THR A 252 6.45 -8.11 -4.08
CA THR A 252 5.00 -8.00 -4.15
C THR A 252 4.35 -8.49 -2.86
N GLY A 253 3.33 -7.74 -2.38
CA GLY A 253 2.54 -8.15 -1.23
C GLY A 253 3.19 -7.96 0.14
N ARG A 254 4.24 -7.13 0.25
CA ARG A 254 4.89 -6.84 1.55
C ARG A 254 4.42 -5.54 2.20
N LYS A 255 3.45 -4.86 1.61
CA LYS A 255 2.85 -3.63 2.15
C LYS A 255 1.35 -3.76 2.36
N ILE A 256 0.89 -4.96 2.73
CA ILE A 256 -0.54 -5.30 2.86
C ILE A 256 -1.29 -4.44 3.88
N ILE A 257 -0.63 -3.95 4.93
CA ILE A 257 -1.23 -3.07 5.92
C ILE A 257 -1.32 -1.63 5.40
N VAL A 258 -0.33 -1.18 4.63
CA VAL A 258 -0.38 0.09 3.87
C VAL A 258 -1.51 0.06 2.83
N ASP A 259 -1.67 -1.07 2.13
CA ASP A 259 -2.69 -1.25 1.08
C ASP A 259 -4.12 -1.33 1.63
N THR A 260 -4.28 -1.45 2.95
CA THR A 260 -5.57 -1.62 3.59
C THR A 260 -5.85 -0.48 4.58
N TYR A 261 -5.86 -0.73 5.87
CA TYR A 261 -6.39 0.22 6.85
C TYR A 261 -5.35 0.72 7.87
N GLY A 262 -4.05 0.55 7.59
CA GLY A 262 -2.97 1.04 8.45
C GLY A 262 -2.93 0.41 9.84
N GLY A 263 -3.52 -0.78 10.01
CA GLY A 263 -3.63 -1.48 11.28
C GLY A 263 -4.91 -1.17 12.08
N MET A 264 -5.77 -0.23 11.62
CA MET A 264 -7.01 0.10 12.33
C MET A 264 -8.04 -1.03 12.27
N ALA A 265 -8.07 -1.80 11.20
CA ALA A 265 -8.89 -2.99 11.05
C ALA A 265 -8.03 -4.26 11.05
N ARG A 266 -8.68 -5.41 11.24
CA ARG A 266 -8.06 -6.72 11.10
C ARG A 266 -7.64 -6.97 9.65
N HIS A 267 -6.74 -7.94 9.44
CA HIS A 267 -6.26 -8.32 8.12
C HIS A 267 -6.21 -9.85 7.99
N GLY A 268 -6.61 -10.37 6.82
CA GLY A 268 -6.57 -11.81 6.55
C GLY A 268 -5.23 -12.36 6.10
N GLY A 269 -4.30 -11.48 5.72
CA GLY A 269 -2.93 -11.84 5.29
C GLY A 269 -2.72 -11.86 3.78
N GLY A 270 -3.80 -11.86 2.97
CA GLY A 270 -3.71 -11.88 1.51
C GLY A 270 -3.29 -10.52 0.91
N ALA A 271 -2.36 -10.55 -0.06
CA ALA A 271 -2.00 -9.38 -0.87
C ALA A 271 -2.96 -9.19 -2.04
N PHE A 272 -3.07 -7.96 -2.56
CA PHE A 272 -3.91 -7.62 -3.70
C PHE A 272 -3.14 -7.68 -5.02
N SER A 273 -1.97 -7.04 -5.06
CA SER A 273 -1.20 -6.85 -6.28
C SER A 273 -0.82 -8.17 -6.95
N GLY A 274 -0.84 -8.18 -8.28
CA GLY A 274 -0.48 -9.34 -9.09
C GLY A 274 -1.58 -10.39 -9.26
N LYS A 275 -2.78 -10.14 -8.76
CA LYS A 275 -3.89 -11.11 -8.73
C LYS A 275 -5.08 -10.64 -9.58
N ASP A 276 -5.61 -11.52 -10.43
CA ASP A 276 -6.87 -11.31 -11.14
C ASP A 276 -8.11 -11.45 -10.21
N PRO A 277 -9.32 -11.03 -10.65
CA PRO A 277 -10.51 -11.03 -9.80
C PRO A 277 -10.98 -12.40 -9.27
N SER A 278 -10.51 -13.52 -9.81
CA SER A 278 -10.83 -14.85 -9.29
C SER A 278 -10.20 -15.13 -7.93
N LYS A 279 -9.15 -14.38 -7.57
CA LYS A 279 -8.49 -14.48 -6.27
C LYS A 279 -9.26 -13.70 -5.22
N VAL A 280 -9.89 -14.43 -4.30
CA VAL A 280 -10.75 -13.86 -3.25
C VAL A 280 -10.00 -12.93 -2.29
N ASP A 281 -8.71 -13.09 -2.11
CA ASP A 281 -7.87 -12.15 -1.37
C ASP A 281 -8.06 -10.70 -1.85
N ARG A 282 -8.22 -10.50 -3.15
CA ARG A 282 -8.47 -9.20 -3.76
C ARG A 282 -9.95 -8.89 -3.90
N SER A 283 -10.70 -9.73 -4.58
CA SER A 283 -12.11 -9.47 -4.93
C SER A 283 -13.01 -9.42 -3.69
N ALA A 284 -12.87 -10.35 -2.75
CA ALA A 284 -13.69 -10.36 -1.55
C ALA A 284 -13.31 -9.23 -0.56
N ALA A 285 -12.04 -8.86 -0.47
CA ALA A 285 -11.61 -7.69 0.29
C ALA A 285 -12.22 -6.40 -0.29
N TYR A 286 -12.22 -6.24 -1.61
CA TYR A 286 -12.82 -5.08 -2.29
C TYR A 286 -14.33 -5.05 -2.10
N ALA A 287 -15.02 -6.18 -2.25
CA ALA A 287 -16.47 -6.28 -2.02
C ALA A 287 -16.82 -5.96 -0.55
N SER A 288 -16.08 -6.49 0.41
CA SER A 288 -16.27 -6.20 1.84
C SER A 288 -16.06 -4.72 2.15
N ARG A 289 -15.02 -4.09 1.56
CA ARG A 289 -14.80 -2.64 1.66
C ARG A 289 -15.97 -1.85 1.07
N TYR A 290 -16.46 -2.26 -0.11
CA TYR A 290 -17.61 -1.61 -0.74
C TYR A 290 -18.84 -1.62 0.16
N VAL A 291 -19.17 -2.77 0.76
CA VAL A 291 -20.31 -2.89 1.67
C VAL A 291 -20.12 -2.06 2.94
N ALA A 292 -18.96 -2.17 3.61
CA ALA A 292 -18.65 -1.40 4.81
C ALA A 292 -18.73 0.12 4.54
N LYS A 293 -18.19 0.57 3.40
CA LYS A 293 -18.23 1.98 2.98
C LYS A 293 -19.66 2.48 2.79
N ASN A 294 -20.54 1.69 2.15
CA ASN A 294 -21.94 2.05 1.96
C ASN A 294 -22.72 2.12 3.29
N ILE A 295 -22.45 1.22 4.25
CA ILE A 295 -23.06 1.26 5.59
C ILE A 295 -22.72 2.57 6.30
N VAL A 296 -21.44 2.97 6.29
CA VAL A 296 -20.99 4.21 6.94
C VAL A 296 -21.48 5.44 6.18
N ALA A 297 -21.42 5.43 4.85
CA ALA A 297 -21.91 6.53 4.01
C ALA A 297 -23.43 6.78 4.20
N ALA A 298 -24.21 5.73 4.42
CA ALA A 298 -25.65 5.83 4.71
C ALA A 298 -25.95 6.33 6.14
N GLY A 299 -24.94 6.55 6.98
CA GLY A 299 -25.11 6.98 8.38
C GLY A 299 -25.67 5.90 9.32
N LEU A 300 -25.65 4.64 8.90
CA LEU A 300 -26.12 3.52 9.72
C LEU A 300 -25.16 3.17 10.86
N ALA A 301 -23.88 3.45 10.69
CA ALA A 301 -22.83 3.29 11.70
C ALA A 301 -21.71 4.31 11.47
N ALA A 302 -21.03 4.72 12.56
CA ALA A 302 -19.83 5.57 12.45
C ALA A 302 -18.61 4.80 11.93
N ARG A 303 -18.59 3.48 12.13
CA ARG A 303 -17.56 2.56 11.63
C ARG A 303 -18.17 1.17 11.41
N CYS A 304 -17.65 0.45 10.44
CA CYS A 304 -18.10 -0.90 10.11
C CYS A 304 -16.89 -1.75 9.70
N GLU A 305 -16.76 -2.94 10.30
CA GLU A 305 -15.80 -3.96 9.90
C GLU A 305 -16.59 -5.20 9.46
N ILE A 306 -16.23 -5.75 8.32
CA ILE A 306 -16.80 -6.97 7.75
C ILE A 306 -15.72 -8.00 7.57
N GLN A 307 -15.91 -9.19 8.10
CA GLN A 307 -15.11 -10.37 7.78
C GLN A 307 -15.90 -11.28 6.85
N ILE A 308 -15.23 -11.80 5.82
CA ILE A 308 -15.76 -12.84 4.94
C ILE A 308 -14.72 -13.95 4.80
N SER A 309 -15.16 -15.21 4.69
CA SER A 309 -14.25 -16.34 4.49
C SER A 309 -14.75 -17.28 3.40
N TYR A 310 -13.80 -17.93 2.72
CA TYR A 310 -14.05 -18.86 1.63
C TYR A 310 -13.30 -20.17 1.82
N ALA A 311 -13.85 -21.24 1.20
CA ALA A 311 -13.12 -22.47 0.91
C ALA A 311 -12.80 -22.51 -0.59
N ILE A 312 -11.61 -23.02 -0.95
CA ILE A 312 -11.23 -23.17 -2.36
C ILE A 312 -12.27 -23.98 -3.14
N GLY A 313 -12.61 -23.56 -4.34
CA GLY A 313 -13.57 -24.21 -5.22
C GLY A 313 -15.03 -24.04 -4.83
N VAL A 314 -15.35 -23.27 -3.77
CA VAL A 314 -16.73 -23.02 -3.33
C VAL A 314 -17.09 -21.56 -3.63
N ALA A 315 -18.20 -21.34 -4.35
CA ALA A 315 -18.67 -20.02 -4.72
C ALA A 315 -19.21 -19.22 -3.53
N GLU A 316 -19.96 -19.87 -2.65
CA GLU A 316 -20.58 -19.24 -1.47
C GLU A 316 -19.56 -19.05 -0.34
N PRO A 317 -19.58 -17.92 0.36
CA PRO A 317 -18.75 -17.72 1.53
C PRO A 317 -19.10 -18.71 2.65
N THR A 318 -18.06 -19.23 3.32
CA THR A 318 -18.22 -20.13 4.47
C THR A 318 -18.69 -19.38 5.72
N SER A 319 -18.39 -18.08 5.84
CA SER A 319 -18.93 -17.21 6.89
C SER A 319 -18.88 -15.73 6.49
N ILE A 320 -19.83 -14.97 7.05
CA ILE A 320 -19.85 -13.50 6.99
C ILE A 320 -20.12 -13.00 8.40
N SER A 321 -19.27 -12.08 8.88
CA SER A 321 -19.42 -11.41 10.19
C SER A 321 -19.35 -9.89 10.01
N VAL A 322 -20.29 -9.20 10.64
CA VAL A 322 -20.40 -7.73 10.58
C VAL A 322 -20.34 -7.16 11.98
#